data_bb276acac29a07df2637eddcda3ae204
#
_entry.id   bb276acac29a07df2637eddcda3ae204
#
_cell.length_a   1.000
_cell.length_b   1.000
_cell.length_c   1.000
_cell.angle_alpha   90.00
_cell.angle_beta   90.00
_cell.angle_gamma   90.00
#
_symmetry.space_group_name_H-M   'P 1'
#
loop_
_entity.id
_entity.type
_entity.pdbx_description
1 polymer ?
#
loop_
_entity_poly.entity_id
_entity_poly.type
_entity_poly.pdbx_seq_one_letter_code
_entity_poly.pdbx_strand_id
1 'polypeptide(L)'
;MSDRGNVRIALKVDVDTHDGLARGVPAIAELLARCGVSASFFIACGPDRMGRRIARLLDPRFGAKLLRTRAVAVYGWRTLLSGTLLPSRPVATAFPDALRRLAAAGHEVAVHGYDHARWQDRLPRLSEAQVRAEVTRATTVLRGILGTDPRGFAAPGWRCTPASLAAVDAAGFAYRSDTRGSYPYLPAAAGQVFRAPEIPTTLPTLDEVYGRAARRPAELADYYVGLLRPDALNVHTIHAELEGGPYVGVLDTLLARLRRRACFVRLCDEAASLATTRLPICAVREGRVPGRAMPVALQGQESPARE
;
A
#
# COMPACT_ATOMS: atom_id res chain seq x y z
N MET A 1 23.24 23.60 16.60
CA MET A 1 21.96 22.83 16.67
C MET A 1 21.52 22.65 15.23
N SER A 2 21.82 21.47 14.64
CA SER A 2 21.57 21.23 13.21
C SER A 2 20.08 21.14 13.00
N ASP A 3 19.60 21.87 12.02
CA ASP A 3 18.29 21.79 11.37
C ASP A 3 17.91 20.32 11.16
N ARG A 4 17.10 19.76 12.07
CA ARG A 4 16.50 18.45 11.88
C ARG A 4 15.48 18.68 10.79
N GLY A 5 15.91 18.46 9.56
CA GLY A 5 15.19 18.74 8.35
C GLY A 5 13.73 18.30 8.46
N ASN A 6 12.89 19.17 8.01
CA ASN A 6 11.44 19.12 8.00
C ASN A 6 10.84 18.00 7.10
N VAL A 7 11.60 16.92 6.83
CA VAL A 7 11.18 15.83 5.98
C VAL A 7 10.18 14.94 6.75
N ARG A 8 8.92 14.97 6.34
CA ARG A 8 7.88 14.06 6.85
C ARG A 8 7.76 12.84 5.94
N ILE A 9 7.80 11.65 6.53
CA ILE A 9 7.68 10.40 5.77
C ILE A 9 6.70 9.44 6.44
N ALA A 10 5.77 8.90 5.67
CA ALA A 10 4.90 7.81 6.06
C ALA A 10 5.35 6.52 5.38
N LEU A 11 5.62 5.48 6.18
CA LEU A 11 5.82 4.13 5.67
C LEU A 11 4.45 3.45 5.58
N LYS A 12 4.02 3.17 4.36
CA LYS A 12 2.84 2.38 4.03
C LYS A 12 3.29 0.96 3.71
N VAL A 13 2.93 0.00 4.55
CA VAL A 13 3.31 -1.41 4.39
C VAL A 13 2.13 -2.18 3.83
N ASP A 14 2.16 -2.53 2.55
CA ASP A 14 1.15 -3.38 1.93
C ASP A 14 1.49 -4.85 2.20
N VAL A 15 0.49 -5.62 2.67
CA VAL A 15 0.62 -7.04 3.03
C VAL A 15 -0.37 -7.82 2.19
N ASP A 16 0.13 -8.38 1.08
CA ASP A 16 -0.70 -8.95 0.02
C ASP A 16 -0.94 -10.45 0.20
N THR A 17 -0.02 -11.14 0.90
CA THR A 17 0.03 -12.60 0.92
C THR A 17 0.11 -13.18 2.32
N HIS A 18 -0.23 -14.47 2.42
CA HIS A 18 -0.07 -15.25 3.66
C HIS A 18 1.39 -15.25 4.15
N ASP A 19 2.35 -15.46 3.25
CA ASP A 19 3.78 -15.50 3.62
C ASP A 19 4.32 -14.11 3.96
N GLY A 20 3.80 -13.04 3.32
CA GLY A 20 4.07 -11.65 3.69
C GLY A 20 3.67 -11.36 5.13
N LEU A 21 2.48 -11.78 5.53
CA LEU A 21 2.01 -11.60 6.91
C LEU A 21 2.78 -12.50 7.89
N ALA A 22 3.06 -13.77 7.51
CA ALA A 22 3.71 -14.74 8.38
C ALA A 22 5.18 -14.39 8.69
N ARG A 23 5.91 -13.87 7.73
CA ARG A 23 7.36 -13.68 7.78
C ARG A 23 7.80 -12.24 7.57
N GLY A 24 7.23 -11.58 6.57
CA GLY A 24 7.62 -10.23 6.20
C GLY A 24 7.23 -9.20 7.26
N VAL A 25 6.00 -9.29 7.76
CA VAL A 25 5.51 -8.38 8.81
C VAL A 25 6.35 -8.45 10.08
N PRO A 26 6.68 -9.63 10.66
CA PRO A 26 7.58 -9.69 11.82
C PRO A 26 8.95 -9.06 11.58
N ALA A 27 9.56 -9.31 10.41
CA ALA A 27 10.88 -8.76 10.07
C ALA A 27 10.84 -7.22 9.96
N ILE A 28 9.80 -6.66 9.32
CA ILE A 28 9.61 -5.20 9.24
C ILE A 28 9.36 -4.62 10.62
N ALA A 29 8.46 -5.22 11.41
CA ALA A 29 8.13 -4.72 12.75
C ALA A 29 9.36 -4.68 13.67
N GLU A 30 10.24 -5.68 13.60
CA GLU A 30 11.51 -5.70 14.34
C GLU A 30 12.43 -4.55 13.91
N LEU A 31 12.58 -4.31 12.59
CA LEU A 31 13.35 -3.19 12.08
C LEU A 31 12.81 -1.83 12.56
N LEU A 32 11.50 -1.66 12.47
CA LEU A 32 10.83 -0.43 12.89
C LEU A 32 10.99 -0.19 14.40
N ALA A 33 10.85 -1.24 15.22
CA ALA A 33 11.05 -1.18 16.67
C ALA A 33 12.48 -0.76 17.03
N ARG A 34 13.51 -1.31 16.37
CA ARG A 34 14.92 -0.91 16.58
C ARG A 34 15.17 0.57 16.22
N CYS A 35 14.39 1.11 15.30
CA CYS A 35 14.52 2.51 14.87
C CYS A 35 13.61 3.46 15.65
N GLY A 36 12.68 2.98 16.49
CA GLY A 36 11.65 3.77 17.15
C GLY A 36 10.65 4.39 16.16
N VAL A 37 10.32 3.69 15.08
CA VAL A 37 9.47 4.17 13.98
C VAL A 37 8.15 3.42 13.97
N SER A 38 7.02 4.14 13.85
CA SER A 38 5.71 3.56 13.57
C SER A 38 5.38 3.68 12.08
N ALA A 39 4.55 2.74 11.58
CA ALA A 39 4.11 2.65 10.20
C ALA A 39 2.63 2.30 10.10
N SER A 40 2.05 2.40 8.89
CA SER A 40 0.68 2.00 8.58
C SER A 40 0.70 0.72 7.75
N PHE A 41 0.19 -0.37 8.31
CA PHE A 41 0.11 -1.69 7.67
C PHE A 41 -1.27 -1.90 7.05
N PHE A 42 -1.33 -2.10 5.75
CA PHE A 42 -2.54 -2.37 4.99
C PHE A 42 -2.62 -3.87 4.67
N ILE A 43 -3.64 -4.53 5.21
CA ILE A 43 -3.74 -5.98 5.22
C ILE A 43 -4.78 -6.47 4.21
N ALA A 44 -4.39 -7.35 3.28
CA ALA A 44 -5.32 -8.14 2.49
C ALA A 44 -6.09 -9.08 3.43
N CYS A 45 -7.42 -8.91 3.53
CA CYS A 45 -8.19 -9.56 4.59
C CYS A 45 -8.70 -10.96 4.25
N GLY A 46 -8.65 -11.35 2.98
CA GLY A 46 -9.21 -12.61 2.49
C GLY A 46 -8.18 -13.66 2.09
N PRO A 47 -8.48 -14.45 1.05
CA PRO A 47 -7.61 -15.54 0.62
C PRO A 47 -6.43 -15.05 -0.22
N ASP A 48 -5.24 -15.61 0.04
CA ASP A 48 -4.08 -15.48 -0.84
C ASP A 48 -4.35 -16.26 -2.15
N ARG A 49 -4.49 -15.52 -3.24
CA ARG A 49 -4.72 -16.06 -4.59
C ARG A 49 -3.66 -15.59 -5.58
N MET A 50 -2.46 -15.32 -5.11
CA MET A 50 -1.36 -14.83 -5.95
C MET A 50 -1.07 -15.78 -7.13
N GLY A 51 -1.21 -17.09 -6.92
CA GLY A 51 -0.99 -18.09 -7.95
C GLY A 51 -1.92 -17.97 -9.18
N ARG A 52 -3.12 -17.40 -9.02
CA ARG A 52 -4.01 -17.14 -10.16
C ARG A 52 -3.45 -16.15 -11.16
N ARG A 53 -2.41 -15.43 -10.77
CA ARG A 53 -1.70 -14.48 -11.63
C ARG A 53 -0.62 -15.14 -12.49
N ILE A 54 -0.32 -16.43 -12.26
CA ILE A 54 0.63 -17.21 -13.08
C ILE A 54 0.21 -17.22 -14.55
N ALA A 55 -1.10 -17.26 -14.86
CA ALA A 55 -1.57 -17.14 -16.23
C ALA A 55 -1.08 -15.87 -16.95
N ARG A 56 -0.69 -14.84 -16.19
CA ARG A 56 -0.06 -13.62 -16.71
C ARG A 56 1.44 -13.80 -17.07
N LEU A 57 2.06 -14.93 -16.72
CA LEU A 57 3.41 -15.27 -17.20
C LEU A 57 3.50 -15.33 -18.72
N LEU A 58 2.36 -15.54 -19.38
CA LEU A 58 2.24 -15.47 -20.84
C LEU A 58 2.37 -14.04 -21.37
N ASP A 59 2.24 -13.00 -20.52
CA ASP A 59 2.57 -11.62 -20.87
C ASP A 59 4.10 -11.41 -20.72
N PRO A 60 4.84 -11.14 -21.82
CA PRO A 60 6.29 -10.95 -21.77
C PRO A 60 6.76 -9.85 -20.80
N ARG A 61 5.93 -8.82 -20.60
CA ARG A 61 6.23 -7.71 -19.67
C ARG A 61 6.15 -8.18 -18.21
N PHE A 62 5.19 -9.02 -17.90
CA PHE A 62 5.03 -9.62 -16.57
C PHE A 62 6.14 -10.65 -16.31
N GLY A 63 6.46 -11.49 -17.29
CA GLY A 63 7.57 -12.43 -17.22
C GLY A 63 8.92 -11.73 -16.99
N ALA A 64 9.21 -10.67 -17.74
CA ALA A 64 10.42 -9.87 -17.55
C ALA A 64 10.50 -9.23 -16.14
N LYS A 65 9.37 -8.77 -15.59
CA LYS A 65 9.31 -8.27 -14.22
C LYS A 65 9.64 -9.37 -13.21
N LEU A 66 9.03 -10.55 -13.35
CA LEU A 66 9.25 -11.69 -12.45
C LEU A 66 10.73 -12.14 -12.44
N LEU A 67 11.36 -12.21 -13.61
CA LEU A 67 12.79 -12.52 -13.72
C LEU A 67 13.65 -11.44 -13.06
N ARG A 68 13.37 -10.17 -13.34
CA ARG A 68 14.11 -9.02 -12.79
C ARG A 68 14.01 -8.95 -11.26
N THR A 69 12.83 -9.18 -10.70
CA THR A 69 12.59 -9.11 -9.25
C THR A 69 12.82 -10.45 -8.54
N ARG A 70 13.33 -11.49 -9.23
CA ARG A 70 13.50 -12.83 -8.65
C ARG A 70 12.23 -13.32 -7.93
N ALA A 71 11.08 -13.22 -8.60
CA ALA A 71 9.77 -13.43 -7.96
C ALA A 71 9.63 -14.76 -7.22
N VAL A 72 10.27 -15.84 -7.69
CA VAL A 72 10.27 -17.14 -7.00
C VAL A 72 10.98 -17.04 -5.65
N ALA A 73 12.09 -16.31 -5.58
CA ALA A 73 12.83 -16.08 -4.33
C ALA A 73 12.06 -15.15 -3.38
N VAL A 74 11.28 -14.21 -3.93
CA VAL A 74 10.48 -13.24 -3.19
C VAL A 74 9.22 -13.88 -2.60
N TYR A 75 8.39 -14.48 -3.46
CA TYR A 75 7.06 -14.97 -3.06
C TYR A 75 7.07 -16.44 -2.63
N GLY A 76 8.12 -17.17 -2.93
CA GLY A 76 8.17 -18.61 -2.71
C GLY A 76 7.24 -19.41 -3.65
N TRP A 77 7.54 -20.67 -3.92
CA TRP A 77 6.75 -21.50 -4.83
C TRP A 77 5.31 -21.76 -4.32
N ARG A 78 5.10 -21.82 -3.01
CA ARG A 78 3.76 -22.04 -2.43
C ARG A 78 2.82 -20.88 -2.70
N THR A 79 3.26 -19.64 -2.53
CA THR A 79 2.49 -18.43 -2.86
C THR A 79 2.21 -18.34 -4.35
N LEU A 80 3.21 -18.67 -5.19
CA LEU A 80 3.04 -18.69 -6.64
C LEU A 80 2.04 -19.75 -7.13
N LEU A 81 1.79 -20.80 -6.38
CA LEU A 81 0.81 -21.83 -6.68
C LEU A 81 -0.51 -21.68 -5.92
N SER A 82 -0.59 -20.74 -4.98
CA SER A 82 -1.76 -20.51 -4.12
C SER A 82 -2.99 -20.09 -4.92
N GLY A 83 -4.09 -20.78 -4.71
CA GLY A 83 -5.36 -20.55 -5.42
C GLY A 83 -5.43 -21.09 -6.84
N THR A 84 -4.42 -21.88 -7.28
CA THR A 84 -4.41 -22.63 -8.53
C THR A 84 -4.16 -24.12 -8.28
N LEU A 85 -2.90 -24.55 -8.26
CA LEU A 85 -2.53 -25.92 -7.95
C LEU A 85 -2.55 -26.24 -6.45
N LEU A 86 -2.48 -25.22 -5.59
CA LEU A 86 -2.64 -25.36 -4.16
C LEU A 86 -3.88 -24.58 -3.67
N PRO A 87 -4.53 -25.04 -2.59
CA PRO A 87 -5.60 -24.29 -1.95
C PRO A 87 -5.14 -22.88 -1.53
N SER A 88 -6.06 -21.92 -1.64
CA SER A 88 -5.80 -20.56 -1.14
C SER A 88 -5.68 -20.58 0.38
N ARG A 89 -4.64 -19.95 0.91
CA ARG A 89 -4.46 -19.77 2.36
C ARG A 89 -5.08 -18.44 2.79
N PRO A 90 -5.75 -18.38 3.95
CA PRO A 90 -6.22 -17.09 4.48
C PRO A 90 -5.04 -16.19 4.83
N VAL A 91 -5.19 -14.88 4.64
CA VAL A 91 -4.17 -13.90 5.03
C VAL A 91 -4.43 -13.41 6.45
N ALA A 92 -5.38 -12.48 6.64
CA ALA A 92 -5.59 -11.86 7.96
C ALA A 92 -6.01 -12.85 9.05
N THR A 93 -6.98 -13.75 8.73
CA THR A 93 -7.53 -14.69 9.73
C THR A 93 -6.58 -15.81 10.14
N ALA A 94 -5.48 -16.00 9.43
CA ALA A 94 -4.45 -16.96 9.81
C ALA A 94 -3.56 -16.46 10.96
N PHE A 95 -3.45 -15.15 11.16
CA PHE A 95 -2.52 -14.53 12.10
C PHE A 95 -3.14 -13.38 12.92
N PRO A 96 -4.30 -13.59 13.58
CA PRO A 96 -4.99 -12.52 14.29
C PRO A 96 -4.13 -11.90 15.40
N ASP A 97 -3.34 -12.71 16.10
CA ASP A 97 -2.49 -12.21 17.19
C ASP A 97 -1.30 -11.39 16.66
N ALA A 98 -0.80 -11.68 15.47
CA ALA A 98 0.22 -10.83 14.86
C ALA A 98 -0.31 -9.43 14.57
N LEU A 99 -1.55 -9.32 14.06
CA LEU A 99 -2.20 -8.05 13.79
C LEU A 99 -2.51 -7.27 15.08
N ARG A 100 -2.95 -7.96 16.14
CA ARG A 100 -3.15 -7.34 17.46
C ARG A 100 -1.84 -6.82 18.04
N ARG A 101 -0.75 -7.58 17.92
CA ARG A 101 0.59 -7.15 18.37
C ARG A 101 1.08 -5.93 17.60
N LEU A 102 0.85 -5.85 16.28
CA LEU A 102 1.18 -4.64 15.50
C LEU A 102 0.45 -3.42 16.05
N ALA A 103 -0.85 -3.53 16.25
CA ALA A 103 -1.66 -2.44 16.80
C ALA A 103 -1.19 -2.05 18.22
N ALA A 104 -0.91 -3.03 19.10
CA ALA A 104 -0.41 -2.80 20.45
C ALA A 104 0.99 -2.15 20.45
N ALA A 105 1.82 -2.41 19.43
CA ALA A 105 3.12 -1.77 19.24
C ALA A 105 3.05 -0.34 18.69
N GLY A 106 1.82 0.21 18.50
CA GLY A 106 1.62 1.58 18.04
C GLY A 106 1.63 1.75 16.52
N HIS A 107 1.65 0.66 15.76
CA HIS A 107 1.44 0.74 14.31
C HIS A 107 -0.05 0.87 13.98
N GLU A 108 -0.34 1.48 12.85
CA GLU A 108 -1.68 1.41 12.28
C GLU A 108 -1.87 0.08 11.54
N VAL A 109 -3.06 -0.53 11.70
CA VAL A 109 -3.50 -1.70 10.95
C VAL A 109 -4.77 -1.35 10.20
N ALA A 110 -4.70 -1.33 8.87
CA ALA A 110 -5.72 -0.83 7.96
C ALA A 110 -6.06 -1.87 6.86
N VAL A 111 -7.09 -1.60 6.07
CA VAL A 111 -7.63 -2.53 5.06
C VAL A 111 -6.91 -2.42 3.73
N HIS A 112 -6.48 -3.56 3.15
CA HIS A 112 -5.99 -3.69 1.77
C HIS A 112 -6.91 -4.53 0.88
N GLY A 113 -8.22 -4.27 0.92
CA GLY A 113 -9.24 -5.07 0.26
C GLY A 113 -9.45 -6.45 0.88
N TYR A 114 -10.40 -7.22 0.31
CA TYR A 114 -10.67 -8.60 0.74
C TYR A 114 -9.89 -9.61 -0.10
N ASP A 115 -10.20 -9.73 -1.39
CA ASP A 115 -9.47 -10.60 -2.34
C ASP A 115 -8.55 -9.72 -3.20
N HIS A 116 -7.28 -9.59 -2.77
CA HIS A 116 -6.29 -8.74 -3.43
C HIS A 116 -6.15 -9.04 -4.93
N ALA A 117 -6.05 -10.32 -5.31
CA ALA A 117 -5.92 -10.71 -6.71
C ALA A 117 -7.18 -10.40 -7.52
N ARG A 118 -8.36 -10.67 -6.97
CA ARG A 118 -9.63 -10.36 -7.63
C ARG A 118 -9.81 -8.86 -7.83
N TRP A 119 -9.55 -8.05 -6.80
CA TRP A 119 -9.60 -6.60 -6.89
C TRP A 119 -8.68 -6.09 -7.99
N GLN A 120 -7.41 -6.41 -7.92
CA GLN A 120 -6.42 -5.90 -8.86
C GLN A 120 -6.70 -6.33 -10.31
N ASP A 121 -7.24 -7.53 -10.53
CA ASP A 121 -7.38 -8.12 -11.86
C ASP A 121 -8.75 -7.91 -12.49
N ARG A 122 -9.80 -7.74 -11.67
CA ARG A 122 -11.19 -7.75 -12.14
C ARG A 122 -12.01 -6.53 -11.75
N LEU A 123 -11.47 -5.58 -10.97
CA LEU A 123 -12.21 -4.43 -10.46
C LEU A 123 -13.09 -3.74 -11.52
N PRO A 124 -12.61 -3.44 -12.76
CA PRO A 124 -13.44 -2.78 -13.77
C PRO A 124 -14.63 -3.63 -14.27
N ARG A 125 -14.66 -4.92 -13.95
CA ARG A 125 -15.71 -5.87 -14.34
C ARG A 125 -16.63 -6.25 -13.18
N LEU A 126 -16.36 -5.74 -11.98
CA LEU A 126 -17.20 -5.99 -10.81
C LEU A 126 -18.38 -5.04 -10.80
N SER A 127 -19.56 -5.53 -10.45
CA SER A 127 -20.70 -4.67 -10.18
C SER A 127 -20.48 -3.89 -8.88
N GLU A 128 -21.19 -2.77 -8.71
CA GLU A 128 -21.13 -1.97 -7.47
C GLU A 128 -21.42 -2.80 -6.22
N ALA A 129 -22.41 -3.71 -6.30
CA ALA A 129 -22.73 -4.61 -5.19
C ALA A 129 -21.57 -5.55 -4.85
N GLN A 130 -20.84 -6.05 -5.85
CA GLN A 130 -19.66 -6.88 -5.64
C GLN A 130 -18.52 -6.09 -5.03
N VAL A 131 -18.30 -4.85 -5.47
CA VAL A 131 -17.27 -3.97 -4.90
C VAL A 131 -17.59 -3.63 -3.45
N ARG A 132 -18.84 -3.26 -3.14
CA ARG A 132 -19.29 -3.04 -1.75
C ARG A 132 -19.08 -4.28 -0.89
N ALA A 133 -19.43 -5.47 -1.40
CA ALA A 133 -19.22 -6.71 -0.67
C ALA A 133 -17.72 -7.00 -0.36
N GLU A 134 -16.81 -6.68 -1.29
CA GLU A 134 -15.36 -6.79 -1.05
C GLU A 134 -14.91 -5.86 0.10
N VAL A 135 -15.33 -4.59 0.07
CA VAL A 135 -15.00 -3.61 1.12
C VAL A 135 -15.60 -4.03 2.47
N THR A 136 -16.89 -4.36 2.51
CA THR A 136 -17.59 -4.77 3.74
C THR A 136 -16.95 -6.02 4.36
N ARG A 137 -16.65 -7.04 3.55
CA ARG A 137 -16.01 -8.28 4.06
C ARG A 137 -14.65 -7.99 4.66
N ALA A 138 -13.82 -7.17 4.00
CA ALA A 138 -12.50 -6.80 4.48
C ALA A 138 -12.60 -6.07 5.82
N THR A 139 -13.48 -5.07 5.91
CA THR A 139 -13.73 -4.30 7.14
C THR A 139 -14.22 -5.19 8.27
N THR A 140 -15.16 -6.10 8.00
CA THR A 140 -15.72 -7.02 9.01
C THR A 140 -14.64 -7.95 9.57
N VAL A 141 -13.78 -8.52 8.70
CA VAL A 141 -12.68 -9.39 9.14
C VAL A 141 -11.72 -8.62 10.04
N LEU A 142 -11.27 -7.45 9.62
CA LEU A 142 -10.27 -6.71 10.37
C LEU A 142 -10.83 -6.15 11.69
N ARG A 143 -12.09 -5.66 11.68
CA ARG A 143 -12.82 -5.27 12.90
C ARG A 143 -12.92 -6.44 13.88
N GLY A 144 -13.28 -7.63 13.41
CA GLY A 144 -13.37 -8.84 14.25
C GLY A 144 -12.04 -9.24 14.90
N ILE A 145 -10.93 -8.97 14.21
CA ILE A 145 -9.59 -9.23 14.73
C ILE A 145 -9.15 -8.16 15.74
N LEU A 146 -9.33 -6.88 15.41
CA LEU A 146 -8.82 -5.75 16.20
C LEU A 146 -9.77 -5.29 17.30
N GLY A 147 -11.05 -5.60 17.20
CA GLY A 147 -12.08 -5.10 18.13
C GLY A 147 -12.50 -3.64 17.88
N THR A 148 -11.90 -2.98 16.88
CA THR A 148 -12.19 -1.58 16.50
C THR A 148 -12.31 -1.45 14.99
N ASP A 149 -12.97 -0.39 14.52
CA ASP A 149 -13.07 -0.11 13.10
C ASP A 149 -11.71 0.32 12.51
N PRO A 150 -11.27 -0.29 11.40
CA PRO A 150 -10.08 0.17 10.68
C PRO A 150 -10.32 1.57 10.11
N ARG A 151 -9.36 2.48 10.29
CA ARG A 151 -9.51 3.88 9.88
C ARG A 151 -9.17 4.14 8.42
N GLY A 152 -8.26 3.36 7.85
CA GLY A 152 -7.73 3.53 6.50
C GLY A 152 -8.08 2.39 5.54
N PHE A 153 -8.16 2.73 4.26
CA PHE A 153 -8.28 1.79 3.16
C PHE A 153 -7.19 2.05 2.12
N ALA A 154 -6.61 1.01 1.55
CA ALA A 154 -5.73 1.12 0.38
C ALA A 154 -6.15 0.14 -0.71
N ALA A 155 -6.31 0.63 -1.92
CA ALA A 155 -6.74 -0.18 -3.06
C ALA A 155 -5.62 -1.13 -3.53
N PRO A 156 -5.86 -2.45 -3.61
CA PRO A 156 -4.91 -3.40 -4.15
C PRO A 156 -4.38 -2.98 -5.53
N GLY A 157 -3.06 -2.87 -5.64
CA GLY A 157 -2.37 -2.49 -6.86
C GLY A 157 -2.70 -1.10 -7.39
N TRP A 158 -3.16 -0.19 -6.55
CA TRP A 158 -3.63 1.16 -6.94
C TRP A 158 -4.70 1.10 -8.03
N ARG A 159 -5.64 0.15 -7.93
CA ARG A 159 -6.75 0.02 -8.89
C ARG A 159 -8.01 0.64 -8.32
N CYS A 160 -8.52 1.68 -9.01
CA CYS A 160 -9.74 2.39 -8.63
C CYS A 160 -10.75 2.41 -9.80
N THR A 161 -12.02 2.47 -9.43
CA THR A 161 -13.14 2.80 -10.30
C THR A 161 -14.07 3.75 -9.54
N PRO A 162 -14.98 4.48 -10.18
CA PRO A 162 -15.97 5.28 -9.46
C PRO A 162 -16.75 4.48 -8.41
N ALA A 163 -17.11 3.23 -8.74
CA ALA A 163 -17.78 2.31 -7.83
C ALA A 163 -16.93 1.97 -6.59
N SER A 164 -15.62 1.78 -6.75
CA SER A 164 -14.73 1.50 -5.61
C SER A 164 -14.54 2.73 -4.72
N LEU A 165 -14.42 3.92 -5.33
CA LEU A 165 -14.33 5.17 -4.57
C LEU A 165 -15.61 5.41 -3.75
N ALA A 166 -16.78 5.16 -4.34
CA ALA A 166 -18.07 5.26 -3.65
C ALA A 166 -18.23 4.21 -2.53
N ALA A 167 -17.79 2.97 -2.74
CA ALA A 167 -17.88 1.91 -1.75
C ALA A 167 -17.01 2.21 -0.52
N VAL A 168 -15.80 2.73 -0.71
CA VAL A 168 -14.89 3.13 0.38
C VAL A 168 -15.47 4.31 1.15
N ASP A 169 -16.05 5.30 0.47
CA ASP A 169 -16.72 6.45 1.08
C ASP A 169 -17.92 6.02 1.93
N ALA A 170 -18.76 5.12 1.38
CA ALA A 170 -19.94 4.59 2.07
C ALA A 170 -19.57 3.71 3.29
N ALA A 171 -18.40 3.09 3.30
CA ALA A 171 -17.91 2.30 4.43
C ALA A 171 -17.40 3.16 5.60
N GLY A 172 -17.26 4.48 5.42
CA GLY A 172 -16.93 5.42 6.49
C GLY A 172 -15.45 5.43 6.91
N PHE A 173 -14.54 5.04 6.02
CA PHE A 173 -13.11 5.17 6.29
C PHE A 173 -12.73 6.64 6.48
N ALA A 174 -11.84 6.91 7.43
CA ALA A 174 -11.35 8.25 7.72
C ALA A 174 -10.48 8.81 6.57
N TYR A 175 -9.83 7.93 5.83
CA TYR A 175 -8.99 8.27 4.67
C TYR A 175 -8.81 7.05 3.77
N ARG A 176 -8.26 7.30 2.59
CA ARG A 176 -7.81 6.28 1.64
C ARG A 176 -6.38 6.54 1.15
N SER A 177 -5.72 5.51 0.65
CA SER A 177 -4.41 5.58 -0.01
C SER A 177 -4.41 4.71 -1.26
N ASP A 178 -5.26 5.08 -2.20
CA ASP A 178 -5.68 4.28 -3.35
C ASP A 178 -4.91 4.64 -4.62
N THR A 179 -4.23 5.79 -4.64
CA THR A 179 -3.65 6.36 -5.85
C THR A 179 -2.15 6.65 -5.74
N ARG A 180 -1.53 6.95 -6.88
CA ARG A 180 -0.21 7.55 -6.96
C ARG A 180 -0.40 9.05 -7.19
N GLY A 181 0.37 9.86 -6.47
CA GLY A 181 0.20 11.32 -6.55
C GLY A 181 1.30 12.08 -5.84
N SER A 182 1.04 13.35 -5.55
CA SER A 182 2.04 14.26 -5.01
C SER A 182 1.68 14.86 -3.65
N TYR A 183 0.39 14.97 -3.33
CA TYR A 183 -0.12 15.59 -2.10
C TYR A 183 -1.52 15.07 -1.78
N PRO A 184 -1.99 15.20 -0.52
CA PRO A 184 -3.36 14.81 -0.14
C PRO A 184 -4.42 15.64 -0.86
N TYR A 185 -5.56 15.01 -1.22
CA TYR A 185 -6.64 15.66 -1.95
C TYR A 185 -7.98 14.94 -1.74
N LEU A 186 -9.10 15.59 -2.13
CA LEU A 186 -10.40 14.95 -2.24
C LEU A 186 -10.54 14.33 -3.64
N PRO A 187 -10.71 13.01 -3.75
CA PRO A 187 -10.80 12.37 -5.05
C PRO A 187 -12.14 12.66 -5.73
N ALA A 188 -12.10 12.87 -7.05
CA ALA A 188 -13.29 13.06 -7.87
C ALA A 188 -13.28 12.08 -9.06
N ALA A 189 -14.43 11.49 -9.35
CA ALA A 189 -14.63 10.65 -10.53
C ALA A 189 -16.10 10.63 -10.93
N ALA A 190 -16.40 10.52 -12.23
CA ALA A 190 -17.75 10.45 -12.79
C ALA A 190 -18.68 11.60 -12.29
N GLY A 191 -18.14 12.80 -12.15
CA GLY A 191 -18.88 13.98 -11.69
C GLY A 191 -19.15 14.06 -10.18
N GLN A 192 -18.68 13.11 -9.40
CA GLN A 192 -18.82 13.07 -7.95
C GLN A 192 -17.48 13.33 -7.25
N VAL A 193 -17.52 14.10 -6.14
CA VAL A 193 -16.42 14.28 -5.19
C VAL A 193 -16.65 13.36 -4.01
N PHE A 194 -15.63 12.63 -3.58
CA PHE A 194 -15.69 11.70 -2.45
C PHE A 194 -15.12 12.35 -1.20
N ARG A 195 -15.68 11.97 -0.04
CA ARG A 195 -15.43 12.64 1.24
C ARG A 195 -14.15 12.20 1.94
N ALA A 196 -13.85 10.89 1.86
CA ALA A 196 -12.64 10.38 2.49
C ALA A 196 -11.42 10.90 1.73
N PRO A 197 -10.52 11.68 2.39
CA PRO A 197 -9.34 12.22 1.73
C PRO A 197 -8.43 11.11 1.22
N GLU A 198 -7.87 11.34 0.06
CA GLU A 198 -6.83 10.52 -0.53
C GLU A 198 -5.46 11.00 -0.04
N ILE A 199 -4.68 10.09 0.53
CA ILE A 199 -3.26 10.31 0.85
C ILE A 199 -2.45 9.41 -0.09
N PRO A 200 -2.00 9.93 -1.24
CA PRO A 200 -1.43 9.12 -2.30
C PRO A 200 -0.03 8.62 -1.97
N THR A 201 0.37 7.49 -2.55
CA THR A 201 1.76 7.06 -2.58
C THR A 201 2.56 8.03 -3.46
N THR A 202 3.61 8.66 -2.90
CA THR A 202 4.39 9.69 -3.59
C THR A 202 5.73 9.20 -4.10
N LEU A 203 6.31 8.16 -3.48
CA LEU A 203 7.58 7.58 -3.89
C LEU A 203 7.37 6.30 -4.71
N PRO A 204 8.28 5.94 -5.61
CA PRO A 204 8.21 4.66 -6.30
C PRO A 204 8.41 3.50 -5.34
N THR A 205 7.80 2.34 -5.64
CA THR A 205 8.01 1.11 -4.88
C THR A 205 9.30 0.40 -5.31
N LEU A 206 9.82 -0.48 -4.45
CA LEU A 206 11.06 -1.20 -4.73
C LEU A 206 11.01 -1.98 -6.04
N ASP A 207 9.90 -2.64 -6.35
CA ASP A 207 9.73 -3.41 -7.59
C ASP A 207 9.67 -2.54 -8.86
N GLU A 208 9.43 -1.24 -8.73
CA GLU A 208 9.50 -0.28 -9.83
C GLU A 208 10.94 0.15 -10.13
N VAL A 209 11.78 0.27 -9.11
CA VAL A 209 13.13 0.83 -9.24
C VAL A 209 14.26 -0.20 -9.22
N TYR A 210 14.07 -1.35 -8.59
CA TYR A 210 15.09 -2.40 -8.51
C TYR A 210 15.53 -2.88 -9.88
N GLY A 211 16.85 -2.81 -10.12
CA GLY A 211 17.45 -3.16 -11.41
C GLY A 211 17.19 -2.17 -12.56
N ARG A 212 16.55 -1.05 -12.26
CA ARG A 212 16.35 0.09 -13.17
C ARG A 212 17.13 1.33 -12.70
N ALA A 213 16.96 1.72 -11.46
CA ALA A 213 17.72 2.81 -10.84
C ALA A 213 18.99 2.29 -10.15
N ALA A 214 18.87 1.21 -9.37
CA ALA A 214 19.98 0.61 -8.64
C ALA A 214 19.68 -0.85 -8.28
N ARG A 215 20.65 -1.56 -7.68
CA ARG A 215 20.48 -2.94 -7.19
C ARG A 215 21.00 -3.12 -5.76
N ARG A 216 22.03 -2.38 -5.38
CA ARG A 216 22.63 -2.50 -4.04
C ARG A 216 21.81 -1.75 -3.02
N PRO A 217 21.65 -2.24 -1.77
CA PRO A 217 20.86 -1.58 -0.74
C PRO A 217 21.24 -0.12 -0.51
N ALA A 218 22.54 0.18 -0.47
CA ALA A 218 23.04 1.54 -0.26
C ALA A 218 22.63 2.49 -1.39
N GLU A 219 22.75 2.06 -2.66
CA GLU A 219 22.37 2.86 -3.83
C GLU A 219 20.86 3.10 -3.89
N LEU A 220 20.06 2.07 -3.56
CA LEU A 220 18.61 2.21 -3.48
C LEU A 220 18.19 3.16 -2.37
N ALA A 221 18.84 3.08 -1.21
CA ALA A 221 18.59 4.03 -0.12
C ALA A 221 18.97 5.45 -0.51
N ASP A 222 20.10 5.67 -1.19
CA ASP A 222 20.50 6.98 -1.71
C ASP A 222 19.50 7.50 -2.74
N TYR A 223 19.04 6.64 -3.64
CA TYR A 223 18.01 6.98 -4.61
C TYR A 223 16.72 7.49 -3.94
N TYR A 224 16.21 6.77 -2.93
CA TYR A 224 15.02 7.18 -2.19
C TYR A 224 15.24 8.48 -1.42
N VAL A 225 16.39 8.63 -0.76
CA VAL A 225 16.74 9.89 -0.06
C VAL A 225 16.75 11.07 -1.03
N GLY A 226 17.27 10.88 -2.24
CA GLY A 226 17.29 11.91 -3.28
C GLY A 226 15.91 12.30 -3.83
N LEU A 227 14.88 11.47 -3.63
CA LEU A 227 13.51 11.77 -4.05
C LEU A 227 12.67 12.48 -2.99
N LEU A 228 13.17 12.57 -1.74
CA LEU A 228 12.42 13.17 -0.64
C LEU A 228 12.21 14.66 -0.84
N ARG A 229 11.01 15.10 -0.57
CA ARG A 229 10.63 16.52 -0.61
C ARG A 229 10.57 17.04 0.83
N PRO A 230 11.37 18.06 1.18
CA PRO A 230 11.45 18.56 2.56
C PRO A 230 10.11 19.11 3.09
N ASP A 231 9.39 19.86 2.26
CA ASP A 231 8.18 20.59 2.68
C ASP A 231 6.88 19.87 2.35
N ALA A 232 6.93 18.55 2.09
CA ALA A 232 5.78 17.75 1.74
C ALA A 232 5.76 16.41 2.49
N LEU A 233 4.56 15.82 2.60
CA LEU A 233 4.46 14.43 3.04
C LEU A 233 5.04 13.51 1.95
N ASN A 234 5.99 12.69 2.35
CA ASN A 234 6.52 11.62 1.51
C ASN A 234 5.88 10.30 1.95
N VAL A 235 5.14 9.65 1.06
CA VAL A 235 4.52 8.34 1.33
C VAL A 235 5.29 7.28 0.55
N HIS A 236 6.01 6.44 1.29
CA HIS A 236 6.76 5.32 0.73
C HIS A 236 6.02 4.02 0.96
N THR A 237 5.46 3.45 -0.11
CA THR A 237 4.84 2.13 -0.05
C THR A 237 5.90 1.05 -0.20
N ILE A 238 5.97 0.18 0.81
CA ILE A 238 6.80 -1.03 0.85
C ILE A 238 5.89 -2.26 0.92
N HIS A 239 6.36 -3.41 0.46
CA HIS A 239 5.59 -4.66 0.49
C HIS A 239 6.23 -5.62 1.47
N ALA A 240 5.41 -6.22 2.34
CA ALA A 240 5.89 -7.16 3.35
C ALA A 240 6.68 -8.32 2.73
N GLU A 241 6.32 -8.73 1.53
CA GLU A 241 6.97 -9.80 0.76
C GLU A 241 8.37 -9.42 0.26
N LEU A 242 8.59 -8.15 0.00
CA LEU A 242 9.85 -7.63 -0.58
C LEU A 242 10.78 -7.14 0.52
N GLU A 243 10.43 -6.03 1.16
CA GLU A 243 11.23 -5.36 2.17
C GLU A 243 11.19 -6.07 3.54
N GLY A 244 10.22 -6.95 3.77
CA GLY A 244 10.22 -7.87 4.90
C GLY A 244 10.86 -9.24 4.59
N GLY A 245 11.32 -9.42 3.35
CA GLY A 245 11.92 -10.65 2.84
C GLY A 245 13.32 -10.42 2.27
N PRO A 246 13.57 -10.81 1.01
CA PRO A 246 14.92 -10.78 0.42
C PRO A 246 15.53 -9.39 0.30
N TYR A 247 14.73 -8.33 0.42
CA TYR A 247 15.19 -6.95 0.32
C TYR A 247 15.15 -6.19 1.66
N VAL A 248 15.11 -6.91 2.78
CA VAL A 248 15.11 -6.33 4.13
C VAL A 248 16.29 -5.37 4.36
N GLY A 249 17.46 -5.67 3.79
CA GLY A 249 18.64 -4.81 3.87
C GLY A 249 18.48 -3.44 3.18
N VAL A 250 17.57 -3.32 2.22
CA VAL A 250 17.24 -2.01 1.60
C VAL A 250 16.50 -1.14 2.61
N LEU A 251 15.48 -1.70 3.26
CA LEU A 251 14.70 -0.99 4.28
C LEU A 251 15.58 -0.63 5.48
N ASP A 252 16.41 -1.55 5.98
CA ASP A 252 17.33 -1.31 7.08
C ASP A 252 18.28 -0.14 6.78
N THR A 253 18.89 -0.16 5.59
CA THR A 253 19.79 0.93 5.15
C THR A 253 19.05 2.26 5.02
N LEU A 254 17.84 2.27 4.48
CA LEU A 254 17.02 3.46 4.31
C LEU A 254 16.65 4.06 5.69
N LEU A 255 16.16 3.23 6.61
CA LEU A 255 15.84 3.64 7.98
C LEU A 255 17.05 4.20 8.73
N ALA A 256 18.21 3.56 8.59
CA ALA A 256 19.45 4.05 9.21
C ALA A 256 19.83 5.46 8.74
N ARG A 257 19.57 5.79 7.48
CA ARG A 257 19.81 7.14 6.91
C ARG A 257 18.78 8.17 7.33
N LEU A 258 17.53 7.76 7.48
CA LEU A 258 16.40 8.67 7.70
C LEU A 258 16.08 8.93 9.17
N ARG A 259 16.33 7.99 10.08
CA ARG A 259 15.93 8.08 11.50
C ARG A 259 16.37 9.36 12.24
N ARG A 260 17.42 10.03 11.75
CA ARG A 260 17.95 11.28 12.34
C ARG A 260 17.55 12.52 11.55
N ARG A 261 16.96 12.36 10.36
CA ARG A 261 16.71 13.45 9.39
C ARG A 261 15.24 13.60 9.04
N ALA A 262 14.42 12.62 9.35
CA ALA A 262 13.00 12.61 9.01
C ALA A 262 12.13 12.38 10.25
N CYS A 263 10.93 12.96 10.21
CA CYS A 263 9.84 12.67 11.12
C CYS A 263 8.96 11.59 10.49
N PHE A 264 8.89 10.41 11.12
CA PHE A 264 8.01 9.34 10.67
C PHE A 264 6.62 9.54 11.24
N VAL A 265 5.60 9.45 10.37
CA VAL A 265 4.19 9.60 10.73
C VAL A 265 3.39 8.41 10.23
N ARG A 266 2.31 8.03 10.96
CA ARG A 266 1.33 7.08 10.44
C ARG A 266 0.34 7.81 9.54
N LEU A 267 -0.23 7.12 8.56
CA LEU A 267 -1.22 7.72 7.67
C LEU A 267 -2.51 8.12 8.40
N CYS A 268 -2.89 7.38 9.45
CA CYS A 268 -4.04 7.75 10.28
C CYS A 268 -3.82 9.06 11.07
N ASP A 269 -2.60 9.35 11.50
CA ASP A 269 -2.27 10.60 12.20
C ASP A 269 -2.27 11.76 11.19
N GLU A 270 -1.72 11.51 10.01
CA GLU A 270 -1.79 12.47 8.90
C GLU A 270 -3.24 12.78 8.52
N ALA A 271 -4.08 11.75 8.33
CA ALA A 271 -5.48 11.94 8.03
C ALA A 271 -6.22 12.76 9.10
N ALA A 272 -5.89 12.56 10.37
CA ALA A 272 -6.45 13.36 11.47
C ALA A 272 -6.05 14.84 11.36
N SER A 273 -4.81 15.14 10.95
CA SER A 273 -4.36 16.52 10.75
C SER A 273 -5.01 17.20 9.55
N LEU A 274 -5.47 16.41 8.56
CA LEU A 274 -6.16 16.93 7.37
C LEU A 274 -7.64 17.27 7.62
N ALA A 275 -8.24 16.84 8.72
CA ALA A 275 -9.66 17.01 8.99
C ALA A 275 -10.12 18.48 9.03
N THR A 276 -9.22 19.41 9.37
CA THR A 276 -9.48 20.86 9.39
C THR A 276 -8.88 21.60 8.19
N THR A 277 -8.27 20.88 7.25
CA THR A 277 -7.58 21.48 6.10
C THR A 277 -8.50 21.47 4.87
N ARG A 278 -8.59 22.58 4.17
CA ARG A 278 -9.23 22.62 2.87
C ARG A 278 -8.33 21.92 1.86
N LEU A 279 -8.75 20.75 1.43
CA LEU A 279 -8.02 19.96 0.46
C LEU A 279 -8.43 20.33 -0.99
N PRO A 280 -7.48 20.29 -1.93
CA PRO A 280 -7.79 20.42 -3.34
C PRO A 280 -8.64 19.23 -3.81
N ILE A 281 -9.49 19.44 -4.82
CA ILE A 281 -10.27 18.38 -5.46
C ILE A 281 -9.53 17.96 -6.71
N CYS A 282 -9.12 16.70 -6.82
CA CYS A 282 -8.44 16.20 -8.01
C CYS A 282 -9.18 15.03 -8.64
N ALA A 283 -9.25 15.01 -9.95
CA ALA A 283 -9.79 13.88 -10.69
C ALA A 283 -8.89 12.65 -10.51
N VAL A 284 -9.49 11.48 -10.27
CA VAL A 284 -8.77 10.20 -10.32
C VAL A 284 -8.72 9.72 -11.76
N ARG A 285 -7.52 9.45 -12.27
CA ARG A 285 -7.29 9.01 -13.65
C ARG A 285 -6.52 7.71 -13.68
N GLU A 286 -6.75 6.89 -14.68
CA GLU A 286 -5.91 5.70 -14.94
C GLU A 286 -4.70 6.10 -15.78
N GLY A 287 -3.51 5.62 -15.39
CA GLY A 287 -2.28 5.90 -16.11
C GLY A 287 -1.19 4.87 -15.86
N ARG A 288 -0.07 5.00 -16.57
CA ARG A 288 1.07 4.09 -16.46
C ARG A 288 2.20 4.71 -15.64
N VAL A 289 2.79 3.90 -14.77
CA VAL A 289 3.97 4.25 -13.99
C VAL A 289 5.14 3.40 -14.48
N PRO A 290 6.33 3.99 -14.68
CA PRO A 290 7.53 3.24 -15.07
C PRO A 290 7.80 2.06 -14.12
N GLY A 291 8.09 0.89 -14.67
CA GLY A 291 8.35 -0.31 -13.87
C GLY A 291 7.11 -1.15 -13.53
N ARG A 292 5.90 -0.63 -13.75
CA ARG A 292 4.66 -1.40 -13.56
C ARG A 292 4.11 -1.98 -14.86
N ALA A 293 3.62 -3.23 -14.78
CA ALA A 293 3.02 -3.91 -15.93
C ALA A 293 1.59 -3.42 -16.20
N MET A 294 0.84 -3.08 -15.15
CA MET A 294 -0.56 -2.65 -15.24
C MET A 294 -0.69 -1.15 -14.98
N PRO A 295 -1.67 -0.49 -15.60
CA PRO A 295 -2.00 0.89 -15.25
C PRO A 295 -2.52 0.97 -13.81
N VAL A 296 -2.36 2.15 -13.20
CA VAL A 296 -2.76 2.46 -11.83
C VAL A 296 -3.59 3.74 -11.78
N ALA A 297 -4.30 3.93 -10.69
CA ALA A 297 -4.97 5.20 -10.42
C ALA A 297 -3.93 6.28 -10.07
N LEU A 298 -4.06 7.42 -10.70
CA LEU A 298 -3.21 8.59 -10.54
C LEU A 298 -4.03 9.78 -10.09
N GLN A 299 -3.41 10.65 -9.29
CA GLN A 299 -3.87 12.00 -9.05
C GLN A 299 -3.86 12.77 -10.38
N GLY A 300 -5.02 13.27 -10.79
CA GLY A 300 -5.17 14.12 -11.98
C GLY A 300 -5.02 15.59 -11.64
N GLN A 301 -5.39 16.42 -12.58
CA GLN A 301 -5.40 17.87 -12.38
C GLN A 301 -6.40 18.28 -11.30
N GLU A 302 -6.07 19.33 -10.58
CA GLU A 302 -6.98 19.99 -9.65
C GLU A 302 -8.18 20.56 -10.42
N SER A 303 -9.37 20.29 -9.91
CA SER A 303 -10.58 20.89 -10.43
C SER A 303 -10.66 22.33 -9.92
N PRO A 304 -11.03 23.33 -10.77
CA PRO A 304 -11.29 24.67 -10.27
C PRO A 304 -12.34 24.60 -9.15
N ALA A 305 -12.09 25.38 -8.09
CA ALA A 305 -13.04 25.47 -6.99
C ALA A 305 -14.42 25.81 -7.55
N ARG A 306 -15.44 25.01 -7.25
CA ARG A 306 -16.82 25.46 -7.47
C ARG A 306 -17.09 26.57 -6.47
N GLU A 307 -17.29 27.78 -6.98
CA GLU A 307 -17.80 28.92 -6.23
C GLU A 307 -19.16 28.61 -5.60
#